data_a5413ecd634b586ebe41e5e4c60b968b
#
_entry.id   a5413ecd634b586ebe41e5e4c60b968b
#
_cell.length_a   1.000
_cell.length_b   1.000
_cell.length_c   1.000
_cell.angle_alpha   90.00
_cell.angle_beta   90.00
_cell.angle_gamma   90.00
#
_symmetry.space_group_name_H-M   'P 1'
#
loop_
_entity.id
_entity.type
_entity.pdbx_description
1 polymer ?
#
loop_
_entity_poly.entity_id
_entity_poly.type
_entity_poly.pdbx_seq_one_letter_code
_entity_poly.pdbx_strand_id
1 'polypeptide(L)'
;RDAQHRPNLKLAMEASISRAGAALSRKNDLHRLVTATKDNEKALVASQSKARLATRTAQIEANKWPALLEELSRWDGAAGSTKAQADINAARAHFMEIAQKLSSVQVRLAVAQQNKSDREKALAALIDRLTHQLLPDGAFGSFDPRDEQRPFRISLRGGEAFRVLEVLLGDMACMLDSPRQESALPGFFIHDCPREADMSTGLYENFLSLIDGLQKEQYPDGELPFQYIVTTTTPPPVELQDDAVRLTLDPSSDDGLLFRRRFSGERQKKLE
;
A
#
# COMPACT_ATOMS: atom_id res chain seq x y z
N ARG A 1 -11.57 0.73 -57.27
CA ARG A 1 -10.83 1.02 -56.01
C ARG A 1 -11.72 0.94 -54.76
N ASP A 2 -13.02 1.21 -54.83
CA ASP A 2 -13.93 1.21 -53.65
C ASP A 2 -14.33 -0.17 -53.15
N ALA A 3 -14.28 -1.22 -53.95
CA ALA A 3 -14.71 -2.55 -53.54
C ALA A 3 -13.74 -3.27 -52.60
N GLN A 4 -12.44 -2.90 -52.60
CA GLN A 4 -11.41 -3.49 -51.74
C GLN A 4 -11.31 -2.84 -50.35
N HIS A 5 -11.85 -1.64 -50.16
CA HIS A 5 -11.83 -0.94 -48.87
C HIS A 5 -12.95 -1.36 -47.91
N ARG A 6 -14.07 -1.88 -48.41
CA ARG A 6 -15.22 -2.29 -47.57
C ARG A 6 -14.94 -3.46 -46.60
N PRO A 7 -14.23 -4.53 -47.00
CA PRO A 7 -13.94 -5.61 -46.05
C PRO A 7 -12.98 -5.17 -44.91
N ASN A 8 -11.99 -4.33 -45.20
CA ASN A 8 -11.05 -3.83 -44.20
C ASN A 8 -11.74 -2.89 -43.18
N LEU A 9 -12.71 -2.09 -43.64
CA LEU A 9 -13.49 -1.22 -42.76
C LEU A 9 -14.38 -2.03 -41.80
N LYS A 10 -14.99 -3.13 -42.28
CA LYS A 10 -15.81 -4.01 -41.49
C LYS A 10 -15.00 -4.74 -40.43
N LEU A 11 -13.84 -5.28 -40.77
CA LEU A 11 -12.91 -5.90 -39.83
C LEU A 11 -12.41 -4.93 -38.75
N ALA A 12 -12.07 -3.69 -39.15
CA ALA A 12 -11.66 -2.63 -38.21
C ALA A 12 -12.79 -2.26 -37.22
N MET A 13 -14.05 -2.19 -37.72
CA MET A 13 -15.21 -1.96 -36.85
C MET A 13 -15.46 -3.14 -35.89
N GLU A 14 -15.41 -4.39 -36.35
CA GLU A 14 -15.58 -5.57 -35.51
C GLU A 14 -14.50 -5.65 -34.42
N ALA A 15 -13.24 -5.37 -34.76
CA ALA A 15 -12.14 -5.29 -33.80
C ALA A 15 -12.32 -4.14 -32.77
N SER A 16 -12.89 -3.01 -33.22
CA SER A 16 -13.20 -1.89 -32.31
C SER A 16 -14.35 -2.22 -31.35
N ILE A 17 -15.39 -2.89 -31.85
CA ILE A 17 -16.51 -3.36 -31.02
C ILE A 17 -16.04 -4.38 -29.99
N SER A 18 -15.20 -5.33 -30.37
CA SER A 18 -14.63 -6.33 -29.46
C SER A 18 -13.78 -5.67 -28.36
N ARG A 19 -12.92 -4.69 -28.71
CA ARG A 19 -12.14 -3.92 -27.73
C ARG A 19 -13.02 -3.13 -26.78
N ALA A 20 -14.07 -2.49 -27.29
CA ALA A 20 -15.04 -1.77 -26.48
C ALA A 20 -15.77 -2.72 -25.51
N GLY A 21 -16.14 -3.91 -25.96
CA GLY A 21 -16.74 -4.94 -25.11
C GLY A 21 -15.80 -5.40 -23.98
N ALA A 22 -14.54 -5.67 -24.31
CA ALA A 22 -13.53 -6.04 -23.32
C ALA A 22 -13.27 -4.90 -22.31
N ALA A 23 -13.22 -3.65 -22.76
CA ALA A 23 -13.08 -2.47 -21.89
C ALA A 23 -14.29 -2.31 -20.95
N LEU A 24 -15.49 -2.54 -21.47
CA LEU A 24 -16.72 -2.49 -20.66
C LEU A 24 -16.74 -3.60 -19.59
N SER A 25 -16.31 -4.81 -19.93
CA SER A 25 -16.19 -5.91 -18.97
C SER A 25 -15.20 -5.56 -17.86
N ARG A 26 -14.00 -5.09 -18.20
CA ARG A 26 -13.00 -4.63 -17.22
C ARG A 26 -13.54 -3.50 -16.32
N LYS A 27 -14.25 -2.54 -16.89
CA LYS A 27 -14.91 -1.47 -16.12
C LYS A 27 -15.90 -2.04 -15.11
N ASN A 28 -16.71 -3.01 -15.50
CA ASN A 28 -17.67 -3.66 -14.61
C ASN A 28 -16.98 -4.46 -13.50
N ASP A 29 -15.91 -5.15 -13.80
CA ASP A 29 -15.12 -5.90 -12.81
C ASP A 29 -14.45 -4.95 -11.82
N LEU A 30 -13.87 -3.85 -12.28
CA LEU A 30 -13.32 -2.80 -11.44
C LEU A 30 -14.41 -2.17 -10.55
N HIS A 31 -15.60 -1.93 -11.11
CA HIS A 31 -16.71 -1.38 -10.31
C HIS A 31 -17.14 -2.34 -9.21
N ARG A 32 -17.19 -3.66 -9.49
CA ARG A 32 -17.47 -4.68 -8.47
C ARG A 32 -16.40 -4.71 -7.38
N LEU A 33 -15.12 -4.66 -7.75
CA LEU A 33 -14.01 -4.61 -6.80
C LEU A 33 -14.08 -3.36 -5.92
N VAL A 34 -14.31 -2.19 -6.50
CA VAL A 34 -14.47 -0.94 -5.74
C VAL A 34 -15.65 -1.01 -4.77
N THR A 35 -16.78 -1.58 -5.21
CA THR A 35 -17.95 -1.76 -4.34
C THR A 35 -17.63 -2.71 -3.18
N ALA A 36 -17.03 -3.86 -3.46
CA ALA A 36 -16.62 -4.83 -2.44
C ALA A 36 -15.62 -4.23 -1.44
N THR A 37 -14.66 -3.44 -1.92
CA THR A 37 -13.69 -2.74 -1.06
C THR A 37 -14.37 -1.72 -0.14
N LYS A 38 -15.33 -0.94 -0.66
CA LYS A 38 -16.12 0.00 0.15
C LYS A 38 -16.98 -0.69 1.19
N ASP A 39 -17.54 -1.85 0.87
CA ASP A 39 -18.34 -2.63 1.81
C ASP A 39 -17.46 -3.24 2.92
N ASN A 40 -16.27 -3.71 2.57
CA ASN A 40 -15.28 -4.18 3.54
C ASN A 40 -14.80 -3.03 4.45
N GLU A 41 -14.56 -1.86 3.90
CA GLU A 41 -14.19 -0.66 4.66
C GLU A 41 -15.29 -0.27 5.66
N LYS A 42 -16.56 -0.23 5.22
CA LYS A 42 -17.69 0.01 6.11
C LYS A 42 -17.79 -1.02 7.22
N ALA A 43 -17.59 -2.31 6.89
CA ALA A 43 -17.60 -3.39 7.87
C ALA A 43 -16.45 -3.24 8.89
N LEU A 44 -15.26 -2.84 8.44
CA LEU A 44 -14.10 -2.58 9.28
C LEU A 44 -14.34 -1.40 10.22
N VAL A 45 -14.87 -0.28 9.72
CA VAL A 45 -15.23 0.90 10.51
C VAL A 45 -16.29 0.56 11.56
N ALA A 46 -17.32 -0.20 11.17
CA ALA A 46 -18.35 -0.67 12.11
C ALA A 46 -17.76 -1.58 13.20
N SER A 47 -16.88 -2.51 12.83
CA SER A 47 -16.17 -3.39 13.78
C SER A 47 -15.29 -2.58 14.73
N GLN A 48 -14.55 -1.60 14.22
CA GLN A 48 -13.71 -0.71 15.02
C GLN A 48 -14.54 0.13 16.00
N SER A 49 -15.68 0.67 15.55
CA SER A 49 -16.61 1.42 16.40
C SER A 49 -17.19 0.53 17.51
N LYS A 50 -17.57 -0.70 17.16
CA LYS A 50 -18.06 -1.69 18.13
C LYS A 50 -17.00 -2.06 19.16
N ALA A 51 -15.76 -2.27 18.74
CA ALA A 51 -14.63 -2.54 19.62
C ALA A 51 -14.34 -1.35 20.56
N ARG A 52 -14.35 -0.12 20.05
CA ARG A 52 -14.21 1.11 20.87
C ARG A 52 -15.32 1.24 21.92
N LEU A 53 -16.56 0.97 21.53
CA LEU A 53 -17.69 0.97 22.46
C LEU A 53 -17.53 -0.09 23.54
N ALA A 54 -17.18 -1.32 23.15
CA ALA A 54 -16.94 -2.41 24.11
C ALA A 54 -15.80 -2.08 25.09
N THR A 55 -14.70 -1.50 24.61
CA THR A 55 -13.59 -1.05 25.45
C THR A 55 -14.04 0.04 26.42
N ARG A 56 -14.82 1.01 25.95
CA ARG A 56 -15.35 2.10 26.80
C ARG A 56 -16.32 1.55 27.86
N THR A 57 -17.19 0.62 27.50
CA THR A 57 -18.12 -0.02 28.43
C THR A 57 -17.35 -0.81 29.47
N ALA A 58 -16.37 -1.62 29.05
CA ALA A 58 -15.52 -2.37 29.97
C ALA A 58 -14.74 -1.44 30.93
N GLN A 59 -14.27 -0.28 30.43
CA GLN A 59 -13.59 0.71 31.27
C GLN A 59 -14.53 1.34 32.32
N ILE A 60 -15.77 1.66 31.92
CA ILE A 60 -16.78 2.21 32.84
C ILE A 60 -17.13 1.17 33.90
N GLU A 61 -17.30 -0.08 33.51
CA GLU A 61 -17.55 -1.19 34.40
C GLU A 61 -16.36 -1.40 35.38
N ALA A 62 -15.14 -1.48 34.84
CA ALA A 62 -13.92 -1.62 35.63
C ALA A 62 -13.77 -0.49 36.68
N ASN A 63 -14.16 0.73 36.34
CA ASN A 63 -14.10 1.86 37.29
C ASN A 63 -15.14 1.78 38.43
N LYS A 64 -16.23 1.02 38.27
CA LYS A 64 -17.24 0.81 39.31
C LYS A 64 -16.84 -0.26 40.29
N TRP A 65 -16.03 -1.25 39.87
CA TRP A 65 -15.66 -2.39 40.70
C TRP A 65 -14.90 -2.05 41.98
N PRO A 66 -13.96 -1.10 42.04
CA PRO A 66 -13.30 -0.73 43.27
C PRO A 66 -14.27 -0.28 44.38
N ALA A 67 -15.27 0.55 43.99
CA ALA A 67 -16.29 1.02 44.93
C ALA A 67 -17.19 -0.15 45.42
N LEU A 68 -17.59 -1.03 44.50
CA LEU A 68 -18.38 -2.23 44.84
C LEU A 68 -17.59 -3.21 45.73
N LEU A 69 -16.29 -3.36 45.46
CA LEU A 69 -15.42 -4.21 46.30
C LEU A 69 -15.24 -3.61 47.73
N GLU A 70 -15.14 -2.29 47.82
CA GLU A 70 -15.08 -1.60 49.11
C GLU A 70 -16.40 -1.76 49.88
N GLU A 71 -17.54 -1.66 49.21
CA GLU A 71 -18.87 -1.87 49.80
C GLU A 71 -19.07 -3.31 50.21
N LEU A 72 -18.71 -4.29 49.38
CA LEU A 72 -18.70 -5.71 49.72
C LEU A 72 -17.76 -6.01 50.90
N SER A 73 -16.62 -5.35 50.99
CA SER A 73 -15.69 -5.50 52.11
C SER A 73 -16.27 -4.98 53.44
N ARG A 74 -17.12 -3.96 53.39
CA ARG A 74 -17.88 -3.44 54.57
C ARG A 74 -18.98 -4.44 54.98
N TRP A 75 -19.60 -5.12 54.03
CA TRP A 75 -20.62 -6.15 54.26
C TRP A 75 -20.01 -7.47 54.81
N ASP A 76 -18.75 -7.76 54.50
CA ASP A 76 -18.02 -8.97 54.89
C ASP A 76 -17.85 -9.08 56.42
N GLY A 77 -17.84 -7.93 57.10
CA GLY A 77 -17.84 -7.88 58.56
C GLY A 77 -19.16 -8.26 59.24
N ALA A 78 -20.26 -8.36 58.44
CA ALA A 78 -21.62 -8.58 58.99
C ALA A 78 -22.21 -9.95 58.66
N ALA A 79 -21.69 -10.71 57.71
CA ALA A 79 -22.26 -11.94 57.19
C ALA A 79 -21.33 -13.15 57.40
N GLY A 80 -21.45 -13.85 58.48
CA GLY A 80 -20.70 -15.07 58.82
C GLY A 80 -21.00 -16.32 58.01
N SER A 81 -21.19 -16.20 56.69
CA SER A 81 -21.42 -17.31 55.77
C SER A 81 -20.16 -17.62 54.95
N THR A 82 -19.56 -18.81 55.21
CA THR A 82 -18.40 -19.34 54.47
C THR A 82 -18.61 -19.37 52.93
N LYS A 83 -19.85 -19.52 52.49
CA LYS A 83 -20.19 -19.53 51.07
C LYS A 83 -20.11 -18.13 50.46
N ALA A 84 -20.64 -17.11 51.12
CA ALA A 84 -20.54 -15.72 50.64
C ALA A 84 -19.06 -15.27 50.51
N GLN A 85 -18.22 -15.67 51.48
CA GLN A 85 -16.79 -15.39 51.45
C GLN A 85 -16.09 -16.05 50.25
N ALA A 86 -16.46 -17.32 49.94
CA ALA A 86 -15.90 -18.01 48.77
C ALA A 86 -16.31 -17.32 47.45
N ASP A 87 -17.57 -16.89 47.32
CA ASP A 87 -18.09 -16.20 46.16
C ASP A 87 -17.41 -14.82 45.99
N ILE A 88 -17.18 -14.09 47.07
CA ILE A 88 -16.44 -12.82 47.06
C ILE A 88 -14.99 -13.03 46.61
N ASN A 89 -14.32 -14.06 47.13
CA ASN A 89 -12.94 -14.36 46.77
C ASN A 89 -12.83 -14.76 45.26
N ALA A 90 -13.79 -15.55 44.75
CA ALA A 90 -13.87 -15.91 43.36
C ALA A 90 -14.09 -14.68 42.49
N ALA A 91 -14.99 -13.77 42.87
CA ALA A 91 -15.23 -12.50 42.14
C ALA A 91 -13.99 -11.61 42.17
N ARG A 92 -13.26 -11.50 43.28
CA ARG A 92 -11.99 -10.78 43.37
C ARG A 92 -10.93 -11.36 42.43
N ALA A 93 -10.77 -12.70 42.43
CA ALA A 93 -9.82 -13.37 41.53
C ALA A 93 -10.13 -13.10 40.07
N HIS A 94 -11.39 -13.19 39.67
CA HIS A 94 -11.85 -12.89 38.31
C HIS A 94 -11.63 -11.41 37.91
N PHE A 95 -11.91 -10.50 38.84
CA PHE A 95 -11.60 -9.08 38.63
C PHE A 95 -10.11 -8.84 38.42
N MET A 96 -9.25 -9.44 39.23
CA MET A 96 -7.79 -9.30 39.07
C MET A 96 -7.32 -9.85 37.73
N GLU A 97 -7.87 -10.95 37.24
CA GLU A 97 -7.59 -11.51 35.92
C GLU A 97 -8.00 -10.55 34.82
N ILE A 98 -9.21 -9.97 34.89
CA ILE A 98 -9.70 -9.00 33.92
C ILE A 98 -8.83 -7.73 33.92
N ALA A 99 -8.50 -7.23 35.12
CA ALA A 99 -7.63 -6.04 35.25
C ALA A 99 -6.25 -6.27 34.65
N GLN A 100 -5.67 -7.46 34.84
CA GLN A 100 -4.40 -7.82 34.24
C GLN A 100 -4.49 -7.92 32.69
N LYS A 101 -5.55 -8.55 32.18
CA LYS A 101 -5.80 -8.60 30.73
C LYS A 101 -5.97 -7.19 30.13
N LEU A 102 -6.74 -6.33 30.80
CA LEU A 102 -6.93 -4.95 30.37
C LEU A 102 -5.61 -4.18 30.32
N SER A 103 -4.80 -4.29 31.38
CA SER A 103 -3.48 -3.67 31.43
C SER A 103 -2.58 -4.17 30.30
N SER A 104 -2.55 -5.48 30.05
CA SER A 104 -1.75 -6.05 28.96
C SER A 104 -2.19 -5.54 27.56
N VAL A 105 -3.50 -5.41 27.34
CA VAL A 105 -4.05 -4.85 26.08
C VAL A 105 -3.70 -3.37 25.95
N GLN A 106 -3.77 -2.60 27.03
CA GLN A 106 -3.39 -1.18 27.03
C GLN A 106 -1.91 -0.98 26.66
N VAL A 107 -1.03 -1.79 27.24
CA VAL A 107 0.41 -1.77 26.90
C VAL A 107 0.63 -2.11 25.43
N ARG A 108 0.00 -3.19 24.94
CA ARG A 108 0.10 -3.57 23.53
C ARG A 108 -0.43 -2.48 22.59
N LEU A 109 -1.52 -1.82 22.94
CA LEU A 109 -2.06 -0.71 22.16
C LEU A 109 -1.10 0.47 22.12
N ALA A 110 -0.52 0.83 23.28
CA ALA A 110 0.46 1.93 23.34
C ALA A 110 1.70 1.63 22.47
N VAL A 111 2.22 0.39 22.55
CA VAL A 111 3.33 -0.06 21.69
C VAL A 111 2.95 -0.01 20.20
N ALA A 112 1.77 -0.48 19.84
CA ALA A 112 1.31 -0.46 18.44
C ALA A 112 1.14 0.98 17.93
N GLN A 113 0.63 1.89 18.75
CA GLN A 113 0.52 3.33 18.42
C GLN A 113 1.89 3.98 18.24
N GLN A 114 2.85 3.65 19.11
CA GLN A 114 4.22 4.15 19.00
C GLN A 114 4.88 3.64 17.72
N ASN A 115 4.80 2.33 17.46
CA ASN A 115 5.35 1.73 16.24
C ASN A 115 4.75 2.36 14.97
N LYS A 116 3.43 2.61 14.97
CA LYS A 116 2.76 3.31 13.88
C LYS A 116 3.34 4.71 13.69
N SER A 117 3.45 5.50 14.77
CA SER A 117 3.99 6.86 14.71
C SER A 117 5.44 6.88 14.21
N ASP A 118 6.26 5.93 14.66
CA ASP A 118 7.66 5.86 14.26
C ASP A 118 7.79 5.47 12.78
N ARG A 119 6.94 4.59 12.30
CA ARG A 119 6.87 4.24 10.87
C ARG A 119 6.41 5.41 10.01
N GLU A 120 5.40 6.15 10.43
CA GLU A 120 4.95 7.36 9.73
C GLU A 120 6.07 8.40 9.61
N LYS A 121 6.87 8.60 10.67
CA LYS A 121 8.05 9.48 10.64
C LYS A 121 9.13 8.94 9.72
N ALA A 122 9.39 7.64 9.72
CA ALA A 122 10.38 7.02 8.87
C ALA A 122 10.01 7.18 7.38
N LEU A 123 8.75 6.95 7.02
CA LEU A 123 8.26 7.18 5.65
C LEU A 123 8.34 8.65 5.25
N ALA A 124 7.97 9.57 6.15
CA ALA A 124 8.10 11.01 5.89
C ALA A 124 9.56 11.41 5.65
N ALA A 125 10.49 10.90 6.44
CA ALA A 125 11.92 11.15 6.25
C ALA A 125 12.47 10.54 4.96
N LEU A 126 11.98 9.35 4.57
CA LEU A 126 12.37 8.72 3.31
C LEU A 126 11.89 9.52 2.10
N ILE A 127 10.62 9.88 2.04
CA ILE A 127 10.09 10.65 0.92
C ILE A 127 10.76 12.03 0.82
N ASP A 128 11.06 12.65 1.94
CA ASP A 128 11.79 13.92 1.99
C ASP A 128 13.21 13.78 1.43
N ARG A 129 13.96 12.77 1.87
CA ARG A 129 15.29 12.46 1.35
C ARG A 129 15.29 12.18 -0.14
N LEU A 130 14.37 11.32 -0.61
CA LEU A 130 14.25 11.01 -2.04
C LEU A 130 13.94 12.26 -2.87
N THR A 131 13.08 13.13 -2.36
CA THR A 131 12.72 14.38 -3.00
C THR A 131 13.93 15.31 -3.12
N HIS A 132 14.70 15.49 -2.04
CA HIS A 132 15.90 16.32 -2.03
C HIS A 132 17.00 15.82 -2.97
N GLN A 133 17.14 14.50 -3.11
CA GLN A 133 18.14 13.91 -4.00
C GLN A 133 17.77 14.03 -5.48
N LEU A 134 16.48 14.09 -5.78
CA LEU A 134 15.99 14.09 -7.16
C LEU A 134 15.68 15.48 -7.71
N LEU A 135 15.20 16.38 -6.86
CA LEU A 135 14.67 17.68 -7.26
C LEU A 135 15.59 18.84 -6.82
N PRO A 136 15.44 20.04 -7.42
CA PRO A 136 16.23 21.21 -7.06
C PRO A 136 16.17 21.56 -5.58
N ASP A 137 17.16 22.32 -5.13
CA ASP A 137 17.27 22.83 -3.77
C ASP A 137 15.97 23.51 -3.31
N GLY A 138 15.55 23.17 -2.09
CA GLY A 138 14.33 23.69 -1.47
C GLY A 138 13.07 22.87 -1.76
N ALA A 139 13.14 21.84 -2.60
CA ALA A 139 12.06 20.86 -2.72
C ALA A 139 12.08 19.93 -1.50
N PHE A 140 10.91 19.61 -0.95
CA PHE A 140 10.75 18.65 0.15
C PHE A 140 9.61 17.68 -0.12
N GLY A 141 9.73 16.49 0.46
CA GLY A 141 8.70 15.46 0.45
C GLY A 141 7.95 15.42 1.77
N SER A 142 6.72 14.93 1.75
CA SER A 142 5.90 14.75 2.94
C SER A 142 5.00 13.52 2.83
N PHE A 143 4.64 12.96 4.00
CA PHE A 143 3.73 11.84 4.12
C PHE A 143 2.60 12.20 5.09
N ASP A 144 1.34 12.13 4.64
CA ASP A 144 0.15 12.26 5.49
C ASP A 144 -0.74 11.02 5.33
N PRO A 145 -0.74 10.10 6.30
CA PRO A 145 -1.53 8.87 6.23
C PRO A 145 -3.05 9.10 6.28
N ARG A 146 -3.50 10.32 6.54
CA ARG A 146 -4.93 10.67 6.55
C ARG A 146 -5.45 11.08 5.18
N ASP A 147 -4.54 11.43 4.26
CA ASP A 147 -4.90 11.69 2.86
C ASP A 147 -4.83 10.38 2.07
N GLU A 148 -5.98 9.69 2.00
CA GLU A 148 -6.07 8.38 1.33
C GLU A 148 -5.82 8.46 -0.19
N GLN A 149 -6.02 9.63 -0.79
CA GLN A 149 -5.84 9.80 -2.24
C GLN A 149 -4.40 10.14 -2.60
N ARG A 150 -3.72 10.91 -1.75
CA ARG A 150 -2.37 11.40 -2.00
C ARG A 150 -1.56 11.41 -0.70
N PRO A 151 -1.25 10.24 -0.15
CA PRO A 151 -0.50 10.14 1.10
C PRO A 151 0.93 10.69 0.99
N PHE A 152 1.53 10.59 -0.20
CA PHE A 152 2.85 11.16 -0.49
C PHE A 152 2.71 12.42 -1.34
N ARG A 153 3.45 13.47 -0.97
CA ARG A 153 3.43 14.75 -1.68
C ARG A 153 4.83 15.32 -1.77
N ILE A 154 5.07 16.04 -2.86
CA ILE A 154 6.25 16.89 -3.02
C ILE A 154 5.83 18.36 -2.99
N SER A 155 6.71 19.24 -2.50
CA SER A 155 6.43 20.67 -2.34
C SER A 155 6.26 21.42 -3.66
N LEU A 156 6.82 20.88 -4.75
CA LEU A 156 6.72 21.49 -6.08
C LEU A 156 5.31 21.31 -6.63
N ARG A 157 4.75 22.41 -7.11
CA ARG A 157 3.48 22.41 -7.83
C ARG A 157 3.77 22.34 -9.32
N GLY A 158 3.27 21.32 -9.97
CA GLY A 158 3.48 21.09 -11.39
C GLY A 158 2.32 20.33 -12.01
N GLY A 159 2.46 20.02 -13.31
CA GLY A 159 1.51 19.21 -14.07
C GLY A 159 1.50 17.74 -13.67
N GLU A 160 1.04 16.90 -14.59
CA GLU A 160 0.90 15.45 -14.45
C GLU A 160 2.22 14.77 -14.04
N ALA A 161 3.36 15.23 -14.59
CA ALA A 161 4.69 14.68 -14.29
C ALA A 161 5.01 14.66 -12.80
N PHE A 162 4.70 15.74 -12.07
CA PHE A 162 4.97 15.79 -10.63
C PHE A 162 4.03 14.89 -9.81
N ARG A 163 2.81 14.67 -10.30
CA ARG A 163 1.88 13.72 -9.66
C ARG A 163 2.35 12.28 -9.83
N VAL A 164 2.83 11.94 -11.02
CA VAL A 164 3.44 10.63 -11.25
C VAL A 164 4.69 10.47 -10.39
N LEU A 165 5.51 11.50 -10.30
CA LEU A 165 6.70 11.48 -9.46
C LEU A 165 6.37 11.29 -7.96
N GLU A 166 5.31 11.89 -7.44
CA GLU A 166 4.83 11.64 -6.07
C GLU A 166 4.53 10.15 -5.85
N VAL A 167 3.88 9.51 -6.81
CA VAL A 167 3.59 8.07 -6.74
C VAL A 167 4.88 7.26 -6.79
N LEU A 168 5.75 7.52 -7.76
CA LEU A 168 7.01 6.81 -7.92
C LEU A 168 7.90 6.90 -6.67
N LEU A 169 8.06 8.10 -6.11
CA LEU A 169 8.85 8.30 -4.90
C LEU A 169 8.19 7.70 -3.66
N GLY A 170 6.85 7.78 -3.57
CA GLY A 170 6.09 7.15 -2.49
C GLY A 170 6.20 5.64 -2.50
N ASP A 171 6.06 5.02 -3.66
CA ASP A 171 6.21 3.59 -3.85
C ASP A 171 7.64 3.14 -3.51
N MET A 172 8.64 3.90 -3.95
CA MET A 172 10.03 3.63 -3.61
C MET A 172 10.30 3.75 -2.11
N ALA A 173 9.75 4.76 -1.45
CA ALA A 173 9.86 4.90 0.00
C ALA A 173 9.24 3.69 0.73
N CYS A 174 8.09 3.21 0.28
CA CYS A 174 7.46 2.01 0.83
C CYS A 174 8.32 0.75 0.63
N MET A 175 8.92 0.59 -0.54
CA MET A 175 9.80 -0.55 -0.82
C MET A 175 11.07 -0.53 0.02
N LEU A 176 11.68 0.63 0.21
CA LEU A 176 12.88 0.80 1.03
C LEU A 176 12.60 0.60 2.53
N ASP A 177 11.39 0.92 3.00
CA ASP A 177 10.97 0.69 4.39
C ASP A 177 10.55 -0.76 4.65
N SER A 178 10.04 -1.44 3.63
CA SER A 178 9.44 -2.79 3.71
C SER A 178 10.33 -3.85 4.37
N PRO A 179 11.61 -4.02 3.98
CA PRO A 179 12.45 -5.07 4.56
C PRO A 179 12.75 -4.87 6.04
N ARG A 180 12.70 -3.62 6.51
CA ARG A 180 12.96 -3.26 7.91
C ARG A 180 11.78 -3.55 8.83
N GLN A 181 10.58 -3.69 8.28
CA GLN A 181 9.33 -3.73 9.03
C GLN A 181 8.57 -5.06 8.89
N GLU A 182 9.18 -6.10 8.31
CA GLU A 182 8.51 -7.38 8.03
C GLU A 182 7.15 -7.16 7.31
N SER A 183 7.16 -6.27 6.32
CA SER A 183 5.93 -5.88 5.65
C SER A 183 5.38 -6.99 4.77
N ALA A 184 4.06 -6.98 4.56
CA ALA A 184 3.37 -7.89 3.64
C ALA A 184 3.50 -7.48 2.16
N LEU A 185 4.40 -6.53 1.82
CA LEU A 185 4.61 -6.16 0.43
C LEU A 185 5.29 -7.30 -0.34
N PRO A 186 4.91 -7.53 -1.59
CA PRO A 186 5.61 -8.49 -2.43
C PRO A 186 7.07 -8.04 -2.60
N GLY A 187 8.00 -8.97 -2.68
CA GLY A 187 9.42 -8.67 -2.87
C GLY A 187 9.76 -8.12 -4.26
N PHE A 188 8.80 -7.56 -4.99
CA PHE A 188 9.03 -6.93 -6.29
C PHE A 188 8.07 -5.76 -6.52
N PHE A 189 8.48 -4.86 -7.40
CA PHE A 189 7.70 -3.71 -7.82
C PHE A 189 7.85 -3.47 -9.32
N ILE A 190 6.77 -3.12 -10.01
CA ILE A 190 6.77 -2.90 -11.46
C ILE A 190 6.17 -1.52 -11.76
N HIS A 191 6.94 -0.66 -12.40
CA HIS A 191 6.44 0.57 -13.01
C HIS A 191 6.41 0.41 -14.53
N ASP A 192 5.22 0.54 -15.10
CA ASP A 192 5.03 0.48 -16.55
C ASP A 192 5.07 1.89 -17.14
N CYS A 193 6.06 2.14 -17.98
CA CYS A 193 6.26 3.39 -18.72
C CYS A 193 6.06 4.67 -17.87
N PRO A 194 6.77 4.87 -16.75
CA PRO A 194 6.53 6.00 -15.85
C PRO A 194 6.77 7.38 -16.50
N ARG A 195 7.42 7.41 -17.66
CA ARG A 195 7.70 8.64 -18.42
C ARG A 195 6.51 9.13 -19.25
N GLU A 196 5.49 8.32 -19.53
CA GLU A 196 4.36 8.71 -20.40
C GLU A 196 3.55 9.91 -19.89
N ALA A 197 3.74 10.34 -18.64
CA ALA A 197 3.11 11.49 -18.01
C ALA A 197 3.89 12.81 -18.23
N ASP A 198 4.45 13.06 -19.40
CA ASP A 198 5.20 14.28 -19.76
C ASP A 198 6.44 14.57 -18.86
N MET A 199 6.97 13.55 -18.21
CA MET A 199 8.20 13.70 -17.44
C MET A 199 9.38 14.00 -18.39
N SER A 200 10.15 15.06 -18.08
CA SER A 200 11.34 15.38 -18.88
C SER A 200 12.35 14.23 -18.84
N THR A 201 13.11 14.05 -19.94
CA THR A 201 14.13 13.00 -20.06
C THR A 201 15.11 13.06 -18.88
N GLY A 202 15.63 14.25 -18.56
CA GLY A 202 16.61 14.41 -17.48
C GLY A 202 16.03 14.06 -16.09
N LEU A 203 14.77 14.40 -15.80
CA LEU A 203 14.14 14.02 -14.54
C LEU A 203 13.96 12.50 -14.43
N TYR A 204 13.58 11.87 -15.56
CA TYR A 204 13.44 10.43 -15.62
C TYR A 204 14.78 9.68 -15.44
N GLU A 205 15.81 10.15 -16.13
CA GLU A 205 17.17 9.60 -16.01
C GLU A 205 17.72 9.76 -14.59
N ASN A 206 17.53 10.93 -13.97
CA ASN A 206 17.90 11.18 -12.59
C ASN A 206 17.15 10.26 -11.62
N PHE A 207 15.86 9.99 -11.87
CA PHE A 207 15.09 9.06 -11.06
C PHE A 207 15.65 7.64 -11.11
N LEU A 208 15.99 7.14 -12.30
CA LEU A 208 16.59 5.80 -12.45
C LEU A 208 17.98 5.72 -11.78
N SER A 209 18.81 6.75 -11.94
CA SER A 209 20.13 6.84 -11.30
C SER A 209 20.01 6.94 -9.79
N LEU A 210 19.01 7.66 -9.27
CA LEU A 210 18.72 7.73 -7.84
C LEU A 210 18.41 6.34 -7.27
N ILE A 211 17.58 5.55 -7.95
CA ILE A 211 17.22 4.21 -7.49
C ILE A 211 18.44 3.30 -7.42
N ASP A 212 19.27 3.31 -8.46
CA ASP A 212 20.52 2.55 -8.49
C ASP A 212 21.47 2.97 -7.35
N GLY A 213 21.63 4.29 -7.15
CA GLY A 213 22.44 4.84 -6.07
C GLY A 213 21.97 4.43 -4.68
N LEU A 214 20.65 4.52 -4.42
CA LEU A 214 20.04 4.11 -3.16
C LEU A 214 20.22 2.62 -2.89
N GLN A 215 20.11 1.82 -3.93
CA GLN A 215 20.32 0.39 -3.87
C GLN A 215 21.73 0.06 -3.40
N LYS A 216 22.74 0.67 -4.02
CA LYS A 216 24.14 0.51 -3.66
C LYS A 216 24.49 1.04 -2.26
N GLU A 217 23.88 2.16 -1.87
CA GLU A 217 24.07 2.75 -0.53
C GLU A 217 23.48 1.90 0.59
N GLN A 218 22.24 1.40 0.40
CA GLN A 218 21.54 0.68 1.47
C GLN A 218 21.89 -0.81 1.53
N TYR A 219 22.34 -1.39 0.42
CA TYR A 219 22.66 -2.80 0.27
C TYR A 219 24.01 -3.00 -0.41
N PRO A 220 25.11 -2.58 0.25
CA PRO A 220 26.45 -2.62 -0.34
C PRO A 220 26.91 -4.03 -0.67
N ASP A 221 26.37 -5.05 0.01
CA ASP A 221 26.70 -6.46 -0.24
C ASP A 221 25.99 -7.05 -1.47
N GLY A 222 25.17 -6.25 -2.16
CA GLY A 222 24.49 -6.64 -3.40
C GLY A 222 23.25 -7.54 -3.21
N GLU A 223 22.94 -7.97 -2.00
CA GLU A 223 21.73 -8.72 -1.69
C GLU A 223 20.54 -7.77 -1.48
N LEU A 224 19.77 -7.59 -2.54
CA LEU A 224 18.58 -6.75 -2.49
C LEU A 224 17.39 -7.53 -1.97
N PRO A 225 16.67 -7.01 -0.97
CA PRO A 225 15.49 -7.67 -0.44
C PRO A 225 14.26 -7.52 -1.36
N PHE A 226 14.38 -6.79 -2.45
CA PHE A 226 13.30 -6.60 -3.43
C PHE A 226 13.84 -6.44 -4.85
N GLN A 227 12.99 -6.69 -5.83
CA GLN A 227 13.26 -6.44 -7.25
C GLN A 227 12.43 -5.26 -7.75
N TYR A 228 13.09 -4.28 -8.36
CA TYR A 228 12.44 -3.18 -9.05
C TYR A 228 12.53 -3.39 -10.56
N ILE A 229 11.39 -3.40 -11.24
CA ILE A 229 11.25 -3.62 -12.67
C ILE A 229 10.62 -2.38 -13.29
N VAL A 230 11.24 -1.85 -14.34
CA VAL A 230 10.70 -0.73 -15.12
C VAL A 230 10.59 -1.16 -16.57
N THR A 231 9.41 -0.96 -17.16
CA THR A 231 9.26 -0.99 -18.62
C THR A 231 9.39 0.43 -19.15
N THR A 232 10.04 0.63 -20.28
CA THR A 232 10.25 1.96 -20.82
C THR A 232 10.43 1.93 -22.33
N THR A 233 9.98 2.99 -23.00
CA THR A 233 10.25 3.24 -24.41
C THR A 233 11.48 4.15 -24.62
N THR A 234 12.02 4.69 -23.52
CA THR A 234 13.20 5.56 -23.54
C THR A 234 14.38 4.78 -22.97
N PRO A 235 15.54 4.76 -23.62
CA PRO A 235 16.73 4.13 -23.07
C PRO A 235 17.05 4.68 -21.68
N PRO A 236 17.47 3.84 -20.72
CA PRO A 236 17.96 4.30 -19.44
C PRO A 236 19.29 5.06 -19.59
N PRO A 237 19.77 5.73 -18.53
CA PRO A 237 21.10 6.32 -18.50
C PRO A 237 22.19 5.33 -18.96
N VAL A 238 23.22 5.85 -19.61
CA VAL A 238 24.29 5.01 -20.20
C VAL A 238 24.91 4.09 -19.16
N GLU A 239 25.06 4.56 -17.92
CA GLU A 239 25.64 3.84 -16.79
C GLU A 239 24.81 2.62 -16.37
N LEU A 240 23.53 2.59 -16.73
CA LEU A 240 22.60 1.50 -16.39
C LEU A 240 22.32 0.56 -17.56
N GLN A 241 22.80 0.87 -18.78
CA GLN A 241 22.45 0.09 -19.98
C GLN A 241 23.01 -1.33 -19.94
N ASP A 242 24.24 -1.50 -19.48
CA ASP A 242 24.89 -2.81 -19.49
C ASP A 242 24.39 -3.73 -18.37
N ASP A 243 24.21 -3.19 -17.16
CA ASP A 243 23.91 -3.98 -15.98
C ASP A 243 22.40 -4.09 -15.65
N ALA A 244 21.62 -3.07 -15.95
CA ALA A 244 20.22 -3.00 -15.57
C ALA A 244 19.25 -3.43 -16.70
N VAL A 245 19.61 -3.28 -17.98
CA VAL A 245 18.76 -3.70 -19.10
C VAL A 245 18.77 -5.22 -19.22
N ARG A 246 17.64 -5.84 -18.93
CA ARG A 246 17.48 -7.31 -18.96
C ARG A 246 16.82 -7.81 -20.22
N LEU A 247 16.02 -6.98 -20.86
CA LEU A 247 15.24 -7.35 -22.04
C LEU A 247 15.03 -6.13 -22.92
N THR A 248 15.40 -6.24 -24.18
CA THR A 248 15.07 -5.25 -25.22
C THR A 248 14.03 -5.87 -26.15
N LEU A 249 12.89 -5.21 -26.28
CA LEU A 249 11.79 -5.66 -27.12
C LEU A 249 11.89 -4.97 -28.49
N ASP A 250 11.75 -5.75 -29.57
CA ASP A 250 11.71 -5.26 -30.94
C ASP A 250 10.36 -5.58 -31.57
N PRO A 251 9.52 -4.55 -31.84
CA PRO A 251 8.20 -4.76 -32.44
C PRO A 251 8.26 -5.18 -33.93
N SER A 252 9.44 -5.15 -34.57
CA SER A 252 9.60 -5.51 -35.98
C SER A 252 9.47 -7.00 -36.26
N SER A 253 9.79 -7.85 -35.26
CA SER A 253 9.74 -9.31 -35.35
C SER A 253 8.92 -9.94 -34.23
N ASP A 254 8.34 -11.12 -34.47
CA ASP A 254 7.61 -11.86 -33.44
C ASP A 254 8.55 -12.34 -32.33
N ASP A 255 9.79 -12.69 -32.65
CA ASP A 255 10.79 -13.14 -31.66
C ASP A 255 11.28 -11.99 -30.76
N GLY A 256 11.17 -10.74 -31.22
CA GLY A 256 11.47 -9.54 -30.43
C GLY A 256 10.38 -9.14 -29.44
N LEU A 257 9.24 -9.83 -29.42
CA LEU A 257 8.15 -9.55 -28.51
C LEU A 257 8.27 -10.32 -27.20
N LEU A 258 7.77 -9.75 -26.09
CA LEU A 258 7.82 -10.35 -24.74
C LEU A 258 7.27 -11.80 -24.71
N PHE A 259 6.18 -12.04 -25.42
CA PHE A 259 5.57 -13.38 -25.54
C PHE A 259 5.86 -14.07 -26.89
N ARG A 260 6.78 -13.52 -27.68
CA ARG A 260 7.09 -13.98 -29.03
C ARG A 260 5.84 -14.10 -29.94
N ARG A 261 4.86 -13.25 -29.70
CA ARG A 261 3.57 -13.23 -30.40
C ARG A 261 3.02 -11.82 -30.48
N ARG A 262 2.43 -11.49 -31.62
CA ARG A 262 1.64 -10.26 -31.78
C ARG A 262 0.21 -10.52 -31.32
N PHE A 263 -0.28 -9.71 -30.41
CA PHE A 263 -1.69 -9.69 -30.03
C PHE A 263 -2.50 -8.91 -31.08
N SER A 264 -2.56 -9.41 -32.33
CA SER A 264 -3.45 -8.88 -33.35
C SER A 264 -4.79 -9.63 -33.29
N GLY A 265 -5.89 -8.92 -33.55
CA GLY A 265 -7.26 -9.51 -33.49
C GLY A 265 -7.49 -10.75 -34.36
N GLU A 266 -6.68 -10.97 -35.38
CA GLU A 266 -6.72 -12.17 -36.22
C GLU A 266 -6.09 -13.40 -35.56
N ARG A 267 -5.11 -13.21 -34.67
CA ARG A 267 -4.44 -14.32 -33.94
C ARG A 267 -5.11 -14.66 -32.60
N GLN A 268 -5.88 -13.75 -32.03
CA GLN A 268 -6.70 -14.04 -30.84
C GLN A 268 -7.77 -15.12 -31.11
N LYS A 269 -8.27 -15.25 -32.35
CA LYS A 269 -9.23 -16.29 -32.74
C LYS A 269 -8.63 -17.69 -32.80
N LYS A 270 -7.30 -17.86 -32.71
CA LYS A 270 -6.63 -19.17 -32.70
C LYS A 270 -6.29 -19.68 -31.30
N LEU A 271 -6.64 -18.92 -30.26
CA LEU A 271 -6.41 -19.27 -28.85
C LEU A 271 -7.70 -19.71 -28.14
N GLU A 272 -8.86 -19.62 -28.84
CA GLU A 272 -10.14 -20.26 -28.48
C GLU A 272 -10.27 -21.63 -29.19
#